data_e89f192a13723fd6f2fdbc05a7a2fb27
#
_entry.id   e89f192a13723fd6f2fdbc05a7a2fb27
#
_cell.length_a   1.000
_cell.length_b   1.000
_cell.length_c   1.000
_cell.angle_alpha   90.00
_cell.angle_beta   90.00
_cell.angle_gamma   90.00
#
_symmetry.space_group_name_H-M   'P 1'
#
loop_
_entity.id
_entity.type
_entity.pdbx_description
1 polymer ?
#
loop_
_entity_poly.entity_id
_entity_poly.type
_entity_poly.pdbx_seq_one_letter_code
_entity_poly.pdbx_strand_id
1 'polypeptide(L)'
;PLTAVTERNHATDTVWTLKYPVETLEDIAKLQSVPWELPAGLEPPDLSSLPGAFATRGIVHSGVSSPFVCVAGMMRYERFLELCATELNLLRELTQLCLDRILDVLDVLLSQNSVEWVWMGGCEWVTPPMGSNRVYDELVQPFERRVIERVHAGGALSHVHCHGNVRSTLARVIERGADYFEPVEPPPDGDVSFAEAKELADGRITLGGNIEAR
;
A
#
# COMPACT_ATOMS: atom_id res chain seq x y z
N PRO A 1 -15.55 -5.88 21.84
CA PRO A 1 -14.25 -5.89 21.17
C PRO A 1 -14.40 -6.19 19.70
N LEU A 2 -13.58 -5.57 18.84
CA LEU A 2 -13.46 -5.94 17.43
C LEU A 2 -12.53 -7.17 17.34
N THR A 3 -12.91 -8.16 16.54
CA THR A 3 -12.13 -9.41 16.38
C THR A 3 -12.10 -9.83 14.93
N ALA A 4 -10.93 -10.27 14.47
CA ALA A 4 -10.77 -10.99 13.23
C ALA A 4 -10.55 -12.49 13.52
N VAL A 5 -11.00 -13.35 12.60
CA VAL A 5 -10.72 -14.78 12.64
C VAL A 5 -10.12 -15.18 11.30
N THR A 6 -8.96 -15.81 11.34
CA THR A 6 -8.29 -16.31 10.16
C THR A 6 -8.09 -17.82 10.27
N GLU A 7 -8.09 -18.49 9.13
CA GLU A 7 -7.76 -19.92 8.99
C GLU A 7 -6.58 -20.06 8.04
N ARG A 8 -5.56 -20.81 8.45
CA ARG A 8 -4.42 -21.17 7.60
C ARG A 8 -4.58 -22.56 7.04
N ASN A 9 -4.58 -22.68 5.72
CA ASN A 9 -4.48 -23.96 5.05
C ASN A 9 -3.00 -24.31 4.84
N HIS A 10 -2.49 -25.26 5.61
CA HIS A 10 -1.08 -25.68 5.55
C HIS A 10 -0.71 -26.42 4.25
N ALA A 11 -1.69 -27.02 3.54
CA ALA A 11 -1.43 -27.74 2.30
C ALA A 11 -1.16 -26.80 1.11
N THR A 12 -1.77 -25.61 1.12
CA THR A 12 -1.67 -24.60 0.07
C THR A 12 -0.91 -23.34 0.54
N ASP A 13 -0.50 -23.33 1.81
CA ASP A 13 0.12 -22.17 2.50
C ASP A 13 -0.68 -20.86 2.35
N THR A 14 -2.01 -20.98 2.33
CA THR A 14 -2.91 -19.83 2.20
C THR A 14 -3.56 -19.49 3.54
N VAL A 15 -3.83 -18.19 3.75
CA VAL A 15 -4.56 -17.68 4.91
C VAL A 15 -5.87 -17.05 4.44
N TRP A 16 -6.98 -17.52 5.02
CA TRP A 16 -8.31 -17.01 4.72
C TRP A 16 -8.85 -16.23 5.92
N THR A 17 -9.42 -15.07 5.67
CA THR A 17 -10.15 -14.31 6.69
C THR A 17 -11.60 -14.81 6.72
N LEU A 18 -11.98 -15.48 7.81
CA LEU A 18 -13.33 -16.02 8.02
C LEU A 18 -14.26 -14.97 8.63
N LYS A 19 -13.71 -14.11 9.49
CA LYS A 19 -14.41 -12.97 10.12
C LYS A 19 -13.54 -11.74 10.05
N TYR A 20 -14.14 -10.65 9.61
CA TYR A 20 -13.49 -9.34 9.57
C TYR A 20 -13.79 -8.54 10.85
N PRO A 21 -12.90 -7.65 11.29
CA PRO A 21 -13.12 -6.83 12.48
C PRO A 21 -14.24 -5.81 12.32
N VAL A 22 -14.56 -5.42 11.08
CA VAL A 22 -15.60 -4.45 10.76
C VAL A 22 -16.69 -5.12 9.93
N GLU A 23 -17.90 -5.21 10.47
CA GLU A 23 -19.08 -5.77 9.81
C GLU A 23 -20.20 -4.74 9.71
N THR A 24 -20.21 -3.73 10.61
CA THR A 24 -21.25 -2.71 10.70
C THR A 24 -20.66 -1.29 10.79
N LEU A 25 -21.47 -0.26 10.59
CA LEU A 25 -21.07 1.14 10.82
C LEU A 25 -20.72 1.41 12.30
N GLU A 26 -21.37 0.70 13.23
CA GLU A 26 -21.04 0.79 14.66
C GLU A 26 -19.62 0.27 14.96
N ASP A 27 -19.17 -0.76 14.23
CA ASP A 27 -17.81 -1.27 14.39
C ASP A 27 -16.78 -0.26 13.89
N ILE A 28 -17.10 0.51 12.86
CA ILE A 28 -16.26 1.64 12.40
C ILE A 28 -16.13 2.69 13.51
N ALA A 29 -17.24 3.08 14.14
CA ALA A 29 -17.19 4.03 15.25
C ALA A 29 -16.35 3.51 16.44
N LYS A 30 -16.45 2.21 16.75
CA LYS A 30 -15.58 1.57 17.74
C LYS A 30 -14.10 1.63 17.35
N LEU A 31 -13.78 1.35 16.07
CA LEU A 31 -12.42 1.44 15.56
C LEU A 31 -11.83 2.84 15.70
N GLN A 32 -12.61 3.86 15.34
CA GLN A 32 -12.21 5.26 15.47
C GLN A 32 -11.97 5.68 16.94
N SER A 33 -12.64 5.03 17.91
CA SER A 33 -12.50 5.30 19.34
C SER A 33 -11.28 4.61 19.96
N VAL A 34 -10.58 3.73 19.25
CA VAL A 34 -9.39 3.03 19.79
C VAL A 34 -8.21 3.99 19.86
N PRO A 35 -7.65 4.23 21.06
CA PRO A 35 -6.43 5.02 21.20
C PRO A 35 -5.30 4.43 20.34
N TRP A 36 -4.52 5.30 19.74
CA TRP A 36 -3.34 4.90 18.99
C TRP A 36 -2.10 5.03 19.87
N GLU A 37 -1.32 3.97 19.89
CA GLU A 37 0.01 3.94 20.46
C GLU A 37 0.92 3.20 19.47
N LEU A 38 2.15 3.67 19.33
CA LEU A 38 3.15 2.97 18.53
C LEU A 38 3.38 1.56 19.09
N PRO A 39 3.57 0.55 18.24
CA PRO A 39 3.87 -0.80 18.71
C PRO A 39 5.10 -0.81 19.61
N ALA A 40 4.97 -1.48 20.77
CA ALA A 40 6.08 -1.62 21.70
C ALA A 40 7.26 -2.35 21.00
N GLY A 41 8.47 -1.79 21.12
CA GLY A 41 9.66 -2.35 20.48
C GLY A 41 9.79 -2.07 18.99
N LEU A 42 8.99 -1.16 18.43
CA LEU A 42 9.22 -0.67 17.08
C LEU A 42 10.48 0.20 17.09
N GLU A 43 11.50 -0.24 16.37
CA GLU A 43 12.80 0.42 16.26
C GLU A 43 13.26 0.44 14.79
N PRO A 44 14.14 1.37 14.40
CA PRO A 44 14.78 1.32 13.09
C PRO A 44 15.59 0.03 12.94
N PRO A 45 15.80 -0.49 11.72
CA PRO A 45 16.62 -1.67 11.51
C PRO A 45 18.03 -1.48 12.04
N ASP A 46 18.51 -2.43 12.88
CA ASP A 46 19.90 -2.49 13.31
C ASP A 46 20.76 -3.16 12.23
N LEU A 47 21.61 -2.37 11.58
CA LEU A 47 22.51 -2.82 10.52
C LEU A 47 23.89 -3.25 11.03
N SER A 48 24.15 -3.19 12.33
CA SER A 48 25.47 -3.46 12.92
C SER A 48 25.97 -4.88 12.70
N SER A 49 25.04 -5.83 12.51
CA SER A 49 25.35 -7.25 12.26
C SER A 49 25.58 -7.59 10.79
N LEU A 50 25.34 -6.64 9.87
CA LEU A 50 25.51 -6.89 8.43
C LEU A 50 26.98 -6.91 8.02
N PRO A 51 27.39 -7.82 7.11
CA PRO A 51 28.75 -7.82 6.57
C PRO A 51 29.09 -6.48 5.93
N GLY A 52 30.33 -5.98 6.10
CA GLY A 52 30.77 -4.70 5.51
C GLY A 52 30.59 -4.60 3.98
N ALA A 53 30.63 -5.74 3.28
CA ALA A 53 30.35 -5.79 1.84
C ALA A 53 28.87 -5.48 1.50
N PHE A 54 27.95 -5.53 2.46
CA PHE A 54 26.53 -5.24 2.23
C PHE A 54 26.35 -3.79 1.79
N ALA A 55 27.05 -2.84 2.36
CA ALA A 55 26.97 -1.42 2.02
C ALA A 55 27.20 -1.09 0.53
N THR A 56 27.84 -2.00 -0.22
CA THR A 56 28.09 -1.83 -1.66
C THR A 56 27.34 -2.81 -2.55
N ARG A 57 26.58 -3.75 -1.99
CA ARG A 57 25.96 -4.87 -2.71
C ARG A 57 24.50 -5.12 -2.36
N GLY A 58 23.98 -4.45 -1.37
CA GLY A 58 22.60 -4.59 -0.90
C GLY A 58 21.97 -3.24 -0.62
N ILE A 59 20.64 -3.24 -0.48
CA ILE A 59 19.84 -2.12 0.01
C ILE A 59 18.99 -2.58 1.18
N VAL A 60 18.71 -1.70 2.11
CA VAL A 60 17.78 -1.96 3.21
C VAL A 60 16.38 -1.56 2.80
N HIS A 61 15.52 -2.55 2.78
CA HIS A 61 14.13 -2.42 2.38
C HIS A 61 13.19 -2.58 3.57
N SER A 62 12.19 -1.74 3.66
CA SER A 62 11.05 -1.86 4.55
C SER A 62 9.74 -1.77 3.76
N GLY A 63 8.62 -2.10 4.40
CA GLY A 63 7.33 -2.04 3.73
C GLY A 63 6.22 -1.52 4.64
N VAL A 64 5.28 -0.82 4.03
CA VAL A 64 4.01 -0.41 4.65
C VAL A 64 2.86 -0.75 3.72
N SER A 65 1.69 -1.01 4.27
CA SER A 65 0.48 -1.10 3.46
C SER A 65 0.03 0.30 3.04
N SER A 66 -0.60 0.42 1.88
CA SER A 66 -1.33 1.65 1.55
C SER A 66 -2.38 1.96 2.63
N PRO A 67 -2.55 3.22 3.05
CA PRO A 67 -3.58 3.61 4.02
C PRO A 67 -4.97 3.11 3.61
N PHE A 68 -5.26 3.17 2.33
CA PHE A 68 -6.47 2.65 1.72
C PHE A 68 -6.64 1.14 1.92
N VAL A 69 -5.59 0.35 1.71
CA VAL A 69 -5.64 -1.12 1.89
C VAL A 69 -5.86 -1.50 3.34
N CYS A 70 -5.31 -0.73 4.28
CA CYS A 70 -5.60 -0.93 5.70
C CYS A 70 -7.11 -0.86 5.96
N VAL A 71 -7.82 0.10 5.35
CA VAL A 71 -9.28 0.22 5.49
C VAL A 71 -10.02 -0.92 4.78
N ALA A 72 -9.68 -1.18 3.51
CA ALA A 72 -10.32 -2.24 2.72
C ALA A 72 -10.15 -3.63 3.35
N GLY A 73 -8.98 -3.91 3.93
CA GLY A 73 -8.68 -5.18 4.62
C GLY A 73 -9.39 -5.38 5.98
N MET A 74 -10.01 -4.35 6.53
CA MET A 74 -10.76 -4.47 7.79
C MET A 74 -12.17 -5.07 7.63
N MET A 75 -12.67 -5.15 6.42
CA MET A 75 -14.04 -5.60 6.13
C MET A 75 -14.08 -6.50 4.90
N ARG A 76 -15.22 -7.18 4.68
CA ARG A 76 -15.43 -7.92 3.43
C ARG A 76 -15.35 -6.97 2.25
N TYR A 77 -14.75 -7.41 1.17
CA TYR A 77 -14.50 -6.59 0.00
C TYR A 77 -15.80 -6.04 -0.62
N GLU A 78 -16.85 -6.86 -0.67
CA GLU A 78 -18.17 -6.43 -1.16
C GLU A 78 -18.73 -5.28 -0.31
N ARG A 79 -18.55 -5.37 1.02
CA ARG A 79 -18.98 -4.30 1.95
C ARG A 79 -18.17 -3.03 1.73
N PHE A 80 -16.87 -3.16 1.51
CA PHE A 80 -16.01 -2.02 1.19
C PHE A 80 -16.49 -1.32 -0.10
N LEU A 81 -16.77 -2.06 -1.18
CA LEU A 81 -17.27 -1.50 -2.44
C LEU A 81 -18.63 -0.82 -2.28
N GLU A 82 -19.53 -1.39 -1.47
CA GLU A 82 -20.80 -0.76 -1.11
C GLU A 82 -20.57 0.60 -0.42
N LEU A 83 -19.68 0.65 0.56
CA LEU A 83 -19.33 1.89 1.27
C LEU A 83 -18.63 2.91 0.36
N CYS A 84 -17.86 2.48 -0.63
CA CYS A 84 -17.32 3.39 -1.66
C CYS A 84 -18.43 4.12 -2.44
N ALA A 85 -19.59 3.48 -2.59
CA ALA A 85 -20.73 4.07 -3.29
C ALA A 85 -21.65 4.92 -2.37
N THR A 86 -21.77 4.54 -1.09
CA THR A 86 -22.74 5.11 -0.15
C THR A 86 -22.14 6.00 0.92
N GLU A 87 -20.92 5.73 1.38
CA GLU A 87 -20.30 6.35 2.56
C GLU A 87 -18.86 6.78 2.30
N LEU A 88 -18.58 7.36 1.14
CA LEU A 88 -17.21 7.69 0.72
C LEU A 88 -16.49 8.64 1.70
N ASN A 89 -17.20 9.55 2.34
CA ASN A 89 -16.64 10.46 3.34
C ASN A 89 -16.15 9.69 4.58
N LEU A 90 -16.93 8.72 5.04
CA LEU A 90 -16.54 7.87 6.16
C LEU A 90 -15.27 7.05 5.85
N LEU A 91 -15.19 6.49 4.64
CA LEU A 91 -13.98 5.77 4.20
C LEU A 91 -12.77 6.71 4.12
N ARG A 92 -12.97 7.97 3.71
CA ARG A 92 -11.90 8.97 3.69
C ARG A 92 -11.38 9.28 5.11
N GLU A 93 -12.27 9.43 6.09
CA GLU A 93 -11.90 9.62 7.50
C GLU A 93 -11.11 8.43 8.04
N LEU A 94 -11.55 7.21 7.74
CA LEU A 94 -10.81 5.99 8.12
C LEU A 94 -9.45 5.90 7.44
N THR A 95 -9.36 6.27 6.17
CA THR A 95 -8.08 6.28 5.43
C THR A 95 -7.14 7.32 6.02
N GLN A 96 -7.66 8.49 6.46
CA GLN A 96 -6.86 9.48 7.18
C GLN A 96 -6.34 8.92 8.50
N LEU A 97 -7.17 8.23 9.27
CA LEU A 97 -6.76 7.58 10.52
C LEU A 97 -5.63 6.56 10.29
N CYS A 98 -5.75 5.73 9.24
CA CYS A 98 -4.71 4.77 8.87
C CYS A 98 -3.43 5.47 8.42
N LEU A 99 -3.55 6.53 7.63
CA LEU A 99 -2.41 7.32 7.19
C LEU A 99 -1.64 7.89 8.37
N ASP A 100 -2.30 8.53 9.34
CA ASP A 100 -1.64 9.14 10.49
C ASP A 100 -0.82 8.09 11.26
N ARG A 101 -1.38 6.89 11.46
CA ARG A 101 -0.68 5.75 12.10
C ARG A 101 0.51 5.24 11.28
N ILE A 102 0.39 5.18 9.96
CA ILE A 102 1.48 4.78 9.06
C ILE A 102 2.60 5.82 9.09
N LEU A 103 2.27 7.11 9.12
CA LEU A 103 3.28 8.17 9.20
C LEU A 103 4.08 8.10 10.51
N ASP A 104 3.43 7.82 11.64
CA ASP A 104 4.10 7.63 12.92
C ASP A 104 5.08 6.43 12.88
N VAL A 105 4.67 5.32 12.26
CA VAL A 105 5.52 4.13 12.06
C VAL A 105 6.71 4.47 11.15
N LEU A 106 6.48 5.18 10.05
CA LEU A 106 7.54 5.60 9.13
C LEU A 106 8.54 6.54 9.80
N ASP A 107 8.09 7.43 10.68
CA ASP A 107 8.98 8.32 11.43
C ASP A 107 9.98 7.55 12.29
N VAL A 108 9.56 6.44 12.90
CA VAL A 108 10.47 5.57 13.63
C VAL A 108 11.41 4.84 12.69
N LEU A 109 10.87 4.19 11.65
CA LEU A 109 11.67 3.36 10.73
C LEU A 109 12.74 4.16 9.98
N LEU A 110 12.44 5.42 9.64
CA LEU A 110 13.32 6.31 8.88
C LEU A 110 14.25 7.16 9.76
N SER A 111 14.09 7.14 11.08
CA SER A 111 14.76 8.06 12.02
C SER A 111 16.30 7.99 12.00
N GLN A 112 16.88 6.87 11.58
CA GLN A 112 18.35 6.65 11.55
C GLN A 112 18.92 6.59 10.13
N ASN A 113 18.12 6.88 9.08
CA ASN A 113 18.51 6.74 7.67
C ASN A 113 19.03 5.34 7.33
N SER A 114 18.55 4.33 8.05
CA SER A 114 18.95 2.93 7.86
C SER A 114 18.09 2.18 6.83
N VAL A 115 16.97 2.77 6.42
CA VAL A 115 16.08 2.27 5.36
C VAL A 115 16.28 3.12 4.10
N GLU A 116 16.65 2.47 3.01
CA GLU A 116 16.92 3.14 1.72
C GLU A 116 15.74 3.03 0.75
N TRP A 117 14.83 2.08 1.00
CA TRP A 117 13.75 1.72 0.09
C TRP A 117 12.47 1.35 0.86
N VAL A 118 11.35 1.99 0.58
CA VAL A 118 10.07 1.71 1.21
C VAL A 118 9.06 1.23 0.18
N TRP A 119 8.65 -0.03 0.30
CA TRP A 119 7.59 -0.65 -0.48
C TRP A 119 6.22 -0.28 0.09
N MET A 120 5.29 0.07 -0.79
CA MET A 120 3.89 0.34 -0.47
C MET A 120 2.99 -0.35 -1.48
N GLY A 121 2.09 -1.22 -1.02
CA GLY A 121 1.27 -2.01 -1.91
C GLY A 121 -0.20 -1.99 -1.58
N GLY A 122 -1.00 -2.41 -2.55
CA GLY A 122 -2.39 -2.74 -2.42
C GLY A 122 -3.39 -1.83 -3.12
N CYS A 123 -2.99 -0.82 -3.88
CA CYS A 123 -3.94 0.09 -4.54
C CYS A 123 -4.73 -0.58 -5.68
N GLU A 124 -4.37 -1.77 -6.12
CA GLU A 124 -5.10 -2.59 -7.10
C GLU A 124 -6.55 -2.89 -6.70
N TRP A 125 -6.88 -2.85 -5.42
CA TRP A 125 -8.22 -3.14 -4.93
C TRP A 125 -9.29 -2.16 -5.44
N VAL A 126 -8.90 -1.01 -5.96
CA VAL A 126 -9.82 -0.04 -6.58
C VAL A 126 -9.37 0.44 -7.96
N THR A 127 -8.39 -0.20 -8.57
CA THR A 127 -8.10 0.02 -9.98
C THR A 127 -9.20 -0.60 -10.85
N PRO A 128 -9.46 -0.09 -12.06
CA PRO A 128 -10.38 -0.75 -12.99
C PRO A 128 -9.97 -2.20 -13.29
N PRO A 129 -10.88 -3.16 -13.36
CA PRO A 129 -12.34 -2.99 -13.28
C PRO A 129 -12.91 -3.05 -11.84
N MET A 130 -12.09 -3.23 -10.82
CA MET A 130 -12.53 -3.42 -9.43
C MET A 130 -13.19 -2.15 -8.85
N GLY A 131 -12.63 -0.99 -9.13
CA GLY A 131 -13.16 0.30 -8.72
C GLY A 131 -13.15 1.31 -9.87
N SER A 132 -13.56 2.54 -9.57
CA SER A 132 -13.54 3.63 -10.52
C SER A 132 -12.36 4.56 -10.28
N ASN A 133 -11.91 5.25 -11.34
CA ASN A 133 -10.90 6.30 -11.20
C ASN A 133 -11.28 7.35 -10.15
N ARG A 134 -12.58 7.65 -9.99
CA ARG A 134 -13.07 8.57 -8.96
C ARG A 134 -12.75 8.07 -7.55
N VAL A 135 -13.04 6.81 -7.26
CA VAL A 135 -12.75 6.22 -5.94
C VAL A 135 -11.23 6.21 -5.70
N TYR A 136 -10.44 5.89 -6.72
CA TYR A 136 -9.00 5.95 -6.66
C TYR A 136 -8.50 7.36 -6.33
N ASP A 137 -9.00 8.37 -7.02
CA ASP A 137 -8.63 9.77 -6.82
C ASP A 137 -9.03 10.30 -5.43
N GLU A 138 -10.09 9.75 -4.83
CA GLU A 138 -10.62 10.16 -3.53
C GLU A 138 -9.97 9.41 -2.34
N LEU A 139 -9.68 8.11 -2.48
CA LEU A 139 -9.25 7.25 -1.38
C LEU A 139 -7.77 6.81 -1.47
N VAL A 140 -7.14 6.88 -2.63
CA VAL A 140 -5.75 6.45 -2.81
C VAL A 140 -4.82 7.64 -3.03
N GLN A 141 -5.10 8.42 -4.06
CA GLN A 141 -4.19 9.46 -4.57
C GLN A 141 -3.69 10.45 -3.50
N PRO A 142 -4.55 11.10 -2.67
CA PRO A 142 -4.09 12.09 -1.71
C PRO A 142 -3.34 11.47 -0.52
N PHE A 143 -3.68 10.26 -0.14
CA PHE A 143 -3.13 9.60 1.04
C PHE A 143 -1.76 8.96 0.75
N GLU A 144 -1.64 8.24 -0.36
CA GLU A 144 -0.36 7.65 -0.76
C GLU A 144 0.66 8.71 -1.14
N ARG A 145 0.24 9.87 -1.68
CA ARG A 145 1.14 11.03 -1.88
C ARG A 145 1.83 11.42 -0.59
N ARG A 146 1.11 11.51 0.51
CA ARG A 146 1.66 11.87 1.83
C ARG A 146 2.62 10.82 2.38
N VAL A 147 2.35 9.53 2.11
CA VAL A 147 3.28 8.44 2.45
C VAL A 147 4.59 8.62 1.67
N ILE A 148 4.51 8.84 0.35
CA ILE A 148 5.67 9.06 -0.52
C ILE A 148 6.48 10.29 -0.07
N GLU A 149 5.81 11.41 0.20
CA GLU A 149 6.44 12.62 0.72
C GLU A 149 7.19 12.38 2.03
N ARG A 150 6.62 11.55 2.93
CA ARG A 150 7.29 11.17 4.19
C ARG A 150 8.50 10.26 3.95
N VAL A 151 8.40 9.31 3.02
CA VAL A 151 9.51 8.44 2.62
C VAL A 151 10.68 9.28 2.09
N HIS A 152 10.41 10.22 1.20
CA HIS A 152 11.42 11.14 0.66
C HIS A 152 12.02 12.05 1.74
N ALA A 153 11.21 12.57 2.65
CA ALA A 153 11.70 13.38 3.77
C ALA A 153 12.65 12.60 4.70
N GLY A 154 12.48 11.28 4.78
CA GLY A 154 13.39 10.36 5.47
C GLY A 154 14.59 9.92 4.65
N GLY A 155 14.79 10.44 3.43
CA GLY A 155 15.93 10.12 2.57
C GLY A 155 15.85 8.77 1.84
N ALA A 156 14.71 8.09 1.88
CA ALA A 156 14.48 6.81 1.22
C ALA A 156 13.76 6.97 -0.14
N LEU A 157 13.85 5.94 -0.98
CA LEU A 157 13.09 5.83 -2.23
C LEU A 157 11.75 5.14 -1.99
N SER A 158 10.73 5.58 -2.71
CA SER A 158 9.37 5.04 -2.65
C SER A 158 9.11 4.03 -3.77
N HIS A 159 8.58 2.88 -3.39
CA HIS A 159 8.22 1.78 -4.27
C HIS A 159 6.72 1.52 -4.18
N VAL A 160 5.99 1.74 -5.25
CA VAL A 160 4.56 1.46 -5.35
C VAL A 160 4.34 0.13 -6.06
N HIS A 161 3.61 -0.76 -5.39
CA HIS A 161 3.20 -2.06 -5.92
C HIS A 161 1.71 -2.05 -6.25
N CYS A 162 1.35 -2.39 -7.50
CA CYS A 162 -0.04 -2.40 -7.94
C CYS A 162 -0.24 -3.34 -9.12
N HIS A 163 -0.99 -4.41 -8.91
CA HIS A 163 -1.34 -5.40 -9.93
C HIS A 163 -2.44 -4.97 -10.89
N GLY A 164 -2.55 -5.70 -12.00
CA GLY A 164 -3.71 -5.67 -12.90
C GLY A 164 -3.71 -4.50 -13.90
N ASN A 165 -4.86 -3.86 -14.06
CA ASN A 165 -5.07 -2.83 -15.08
C ASN A 165 -4.48 -1.48 -14.65
N VAL A 166 -3.21 -1.25 -14.99
CA VAL A 166 -2.44 -0.10 -14.50
C VAL A 166 -2.30 1.05 -15.48
N ARG A 167 -2.84 0.95 -16.71
CA ARG A 167 -2.75 2.02 -17.72
C ARG A 167 -3.20 3.39 -17.18
N SER A 168 -4.35 3.44 -16.52
CA SER A 168 -4.86 4.69 -15.94
C SER A 168 -4.21 5.04 -14.60
N THR A 169 -3.68 4.06 -13.90
CA THR A 169 -3.09 4.20 -12.55
C THR A 169 -1.66 4.71 -12.64
N LEU A 170 -0.88 4.29 -13.64
CA LEU A 170 0.52 4.66 -13.78
C LEU A 170 0.74 6.18 -13.84
N ALA A 171 -0.10 6.90 -14.58
CA ALA A 171 -0.02 8.36 -14.61
C ALA A 171 -0.21 8.99 -13.23
N ARG A 172 -1.12 8.44 -12.41
CA ARG A 172 -1.39 8.88 -11.04
C ARG A 172 -0.24 8.56 -10.09
N VAL A 173 0.37 7.40 -10.24
CA VAL A 173 1.57 7.01 -9.47
C VAL A 173 2.74 7.94 -9.77
N ILE A 174 2.97 8.26 -11.02
CA ILE A 174 3.98 9.24 -11.44
C ILE A 174 3.70 10.63 -10.85
N GLU A 175 2.45 11.06 -10.90
CA GLU A 175 2.02 12.36 -10.37
C GLU A 175 2.20 12.45 -8.85
N ARG A 176 2.11 11.33 -8.11
CA ARG A 176 2.40 11.26 -6.68
C ARG A 176 3.89 11.39 -6.36
N GLY A 177 4.76 11.21 -7.35
CA GLY A 177 6.20 11.31 -7.20
C GLY A 177 6.87 10.00 -6.77
N ALA A 178 6.28 8.82 -7.04
CA ALA A 178 6.92 7.55 -6.75
C ALA A 178 8.18 7.35 -7.60
N ASP A 179 9.20 6.67 -7.02
CA ASP A 179 10.48 6.42 -7.68
C ASP A 179 10.48 5.12 -8.48
N TYR A 180 9.73 4.12 -8.02
CA TYR A 180 9.64 2.81 -8.63
C TYR A 180 8.21 2.29 -8.59
N PHE A 181 7.80 1.61 -9.67
CA PHE A 181 6.49 1.00 -9.84
C PHE A 181 6.60 -0.41 -10.39
N GLU A 182 5.87 -1.36 -9.76
CA GLU A 182 5.77 -2.75 -10.19
C GLU A 182 4.47 -3.39 -9.67
N PRO A 183 4.06 -4.54 -10.23
CA PRO A 183 4.48 -5.09 -11.50
C PRO A 183 3.77 -4.40 -12.66
N VAL A 184 4.45 -4.32 -13.79
CA VAL A 184 3.79 -3.98 -15.04
C VAL A 184 3.39 -5.28 -15.73
N GLU A 185 2.18 -5.74 -15.48
CA GLU A 185 1.70 -7.01 -16.02
C GLU A 185 1.20 -6.85 -17.47
N PRO A 186 1.59 -7.76 -18.38
CA PRO A 186 1.07 -7.74 -19.73
C PRO A 186 -0.35 -8.31 -19.80
N PRO A 187 -1.12 -8.04 -20.86
CA PRO A 187 -2.36 -8.76 -21.10
C PRO A 187 -2.14 -10.29 -21.17
N PRO A 188 -3.05 -11.13 -20.59
CA PRO A 188 -4.38 -10.74 -20.10
C PRO A 188 -4.45 -10.28 -18.64
N ASP A 189 -3.39 -10.40 -17.86
CA ASP A 189 -3.38 -10.14 -16.42
C ASP A 189 -3.38 -8.61 -16.13
N GLY A 190 -2.77 -7.83 -17.04
CA GLY A 190 -2.82 -6.36 -17.05
C GLY A 190 -3.38 -5.80 -18.35
N ASP A 191 -3.30 -4.49 -18.54
CA ASP A 191 -3.87 -3.77 -19.69
C ASP A 191 -2.84 -2.94 -20.48
N VAL A 192 -1.55 -3.09 -20.17
CA VAL A 192 -0.48 -2.31 -20.79
C VAL A 192 0.74 -3.18 -21.07
N SER A 193 1.30 -3.10 -22.27
CA SER A 193 2.60 -3.70 -22.55
C SER A 193 3.71 -2.90 -21.87
N PHE A 194 4.88 -3.54 -21.63
CA PHE A 194 6.02 -2.85 -21.02
C PHE A 194 6.53 -1.69 -21.87
N ALA A 195 6.45 -1.79 -23.20
CA ALA A 195 6.82 -0.71 -24.11
C ALA A 195 5.90 0.50 -23.95
N GLU A 196 4.58 0.29 -23.91
CA GLU A 196 3.60 1.34 -23.67
C GLU A 196 3.76 1.95 -22.27
N ALA A 197 3.99 1.12 -21.23
CA ALA A 197 4.24 1.61 -19.87
C ALA A 197 5.48 2.50 -19.82
N LYS A 198 6.55 2.13 -20.55
CA LYS A 198 7.77 2.92 -20.65
C LYS A 198 7.55 4.25 -21.35
N GLU A 199 6.72 4.29 -22.40
CA GLU A 199 6.32 5.54 -23.05
C GLU A 199 5.51 6.43 -22.11
N LEU A 200 4.54 5.87 -21.38
CA LEU A 200 3.75 6.58 -20.38
C LEU A 200 4.61 7.12 -19.23
N ALA A 201 5.61 6.36 -18.81
CA ALA A 201 6.55 6.75 -17.75
C ALA A 201 7.42 7.94 -18.15
N ASP A 202 7.78 8.06 -19.42
CA ASP A 202 8.57 9.16 -19.99
C ASP A 202 9.83 9.49 -19.17
N GLY A 203 10.51 8.46 -18.66
CA GLY A 203 11.70 8.60 -17.82
C GLY A 203 11.48 9.16 -16.42
N ARG A 204 10.23 9.38 -15.99
CA ARG A 204 9.89 9.98 -14.71
C ARG A 204 9.81 9.01 -13.54
N ILE A 205 9.75 7.71 -13.82
CA ILE A 205 9.67 6.64 -12.83
C ILE A 205 10.41 5.40 -13.34
N THR A 206 11.02 4.64 -12.45
CA THR A 206 11.57 3.32 -12.77
C THR A 206 10.45 2.29 -12.79
N LEU A 207 10.44 1.43 -13.80
CA LEU A 207 9.45 0.37 -13.96
C LEU A 207 10.08 -1.01 -13.74
N GLY A 208 9.40 -1.85 -13.00
CA GLY A 208 9.70 -3.26 -12.86
C GLY A 208 8.57 -4.16 -13.34
N GLY A 209 8.91 -5.40 -13.71
CA GLY A 209 7.90 -6.39 -14.02
C GLY A 209 7.95 -6.93 -15.44
N ASN A 210 6.76 -7.22 -15.99
CA ASN A 210 6.48 -7.91 -17.24
C ASN A 210 6.86 -9.41 -17.21
N ILE A 211 6.94 -9.98 -16.01
CA ILE A 211 7.08 -11.42 -15.79
C ILE A 211 5.78 -11.90 -15.14
N GLU A 212 5.10 -12.82 -15.83
CA GLU A 212 3.85 -13.39 -15.34
C GLU A 212 4.10 -14.29 -14.10
N ALA A 213 3.31 -14.10 -13.06
CA ALA A 213 3.30 -14.95 -11.88
C ALA A 213 2.41 -16.19 -12.12
N ARG A 214 2.88 -17.16 -12.93
CA ARG A 214 2.17 -18.42 -13.21
C ARG A 214 2.86 -19.61 -12.57
#